data_969845790781dcf0eee2edb03bc0a5ea
#
_entry.id   969845790781dcf0eee2edb03bc0a5ea
#
_cell.length_a   1.000
_cell.length_b   1.000
_cell.length_c   1.000
_cell.angle_alpha   90.00
_cell.angle_beta   90.00
_cell.angle_gamma   90.00
#
_symmetry.space_group_name_H-M   'P 1'
#
loop_
_entity.id
_entity.type
_entity.pdbx_description
1 polymer ?
#
loop_
_entity_poly.entity_id
_entity_poly.type
_entity_poly.pdbx_seq_one_letter_code
_entity_poly.pdbx_strand_id
1 'polypeptide(L)'
;LGTILVGDDPGSHSYVGGKHKDCHEVGITSVREDLPASATQQDVMDAIVRLNADPACTGYIVQLPLPKGLDSNAALEAIDPRKDADGLHPTNLGRLVLGEPAPLPCTPRGIVELLRAYDVNIDGAEVCIVGRGVTVGRPLGLLLTRRSENATVTLCHTGTKDMASHIKRADIVVAAAGVPHFIKPDMIKPGAALLDVGITRTDAGLLGDLDPACAEVAGWIAPMPGGTGPMTRAMLLANVVDTAEGNL
;
A
#
# COMPACT_ATOMS: atom_id res chain seq x y z
N LEU A 1 -9.49 2.13 -15.46
CA LEU A 1 -9.05 1.26 -14.36
C LEU A 1 -9.99 0.07 -14.21
N GLY A 2 -9.44 -1.17 -14.18
CA GLY A 2 -10.17 -2.38 -13.80
C GLY A 2 -9.96 -2.76 -12.33
N THR A 3 -10.95 -3.43 -11.72
CA THR A 3 -10.79 -4.04 -10.39
C THR A 3 -11.39 -5.44 -10.38
N ILE A 4 -10.67 -6.43 -9.88
CA ILE A 4 -11.18 -7.78 -9.59
C ILE A 4 -11.37 -7.87 -8.06
N LEU A 5 -12.59 -8.10 -7.62
CA LEU A 5 -12.95 -8.28 -6.22
C LEU A 5 -13.54 -9.67 -6.03
N VAL A 6 -13.06 -10.42 -5.04
CA VAL A 6 -13.54 -11.78 -4.76
C VAL A 6 -14.12 -11.84 -3.34
N GLY A 7 -15.35 -12.32 -3.24
CA GLY A 7 -16.05 -12.50 -1.96
C GLY A 7 -16.77 -11.25 -1.48
N ASP A 8 -17.32 -11.35 -0.27
CA ASP A 8 -18.29 -10.40 0.29
C ASP A 8 -17.74 -9.58 1.47
N ASP A 9 -16.40 -9.48 1.61
CA ASP A 9 -15.81 -8.69 2.70
C ASP A 9 -16.22 -7.22 2.58
N PRO A 10 -16.99 -6.67 3.56
CA PRO A 10 -17.51 -5.31 3.47
C PRO A 10 -16.41 -4.25 3.36
N GLY A 11 -15.22 -4.57 3.88
CA GLY A 11 -14.09 -3.68 3.80
C GLY A 11 -13.52 -3.55 2.41
N SER A 12 -13.35 -4.68 1.74
CA SER A 12 -12.90 -4.74 0.37
C SER A 12 -13.91 -4.05 -0.56
N HIS A 13 -15.21 -4.30 -0.36
CA HIS A 13 -16.26 -3.62 -1.13
C HIS A 13 -16.26 -2.10 -0.94
N SER A 14 -16.13 -1.62 0.30
CA SER A 14 -16.05 -0.18 0.59
C SER A 14 -14.81 0.45 -0.05
N TYR A 15 -13.67 -0.25 0.02
CA TYR A 15 -12.41 0.27 -0.52
C TYR A 15 -12.40 0.31 -2.06
N VAL A 16 -12.90 -0.76 -2.70
CA VAL A 16 -13.10 -0.79 -4.16
C VAL A 16 -14.12 0.25 -4.59
N GLY A 17 -15.24 0.41 -3.87
CA GLY A 17 -16.21 1.48 -4.13
C GLY A 17 -15.60 2.88 -4.10
N GLY A 18 -14.71 3.15 -3.14
CA GLY A 18 -13.93 4.40 -3.08
C GLY A 18 -13.06 4.61 -4.32
N LYS A 19 -12.36 3.57 -4.80
CA LYS A 19 -11.53 3.63 -6.01
C LYS A 19 -12.36 4.00 -7.26
N HIS A 20 -13.53 3.40 -7.42
CA HIS A 20 -14.43 3.73 -8.56
C HIS A 20 -15.01 5.13 -8.47
N LYS A 21 -15.34 5.60 -7.26
CA LYS A 21 -15.76 6.98 -7.03
C LYS A 21 -14.66 7.95 -7.44
N ASP A 22 -13.43 7.72 -6.98
CA ASP A 22 -12.28 8.57 -7.32
C ASP A 22 -12.00 8.56 -8.83
N CYS A 23 -12.12 7.40 -9.51
CA CYS A 23 -12.04 7.32 -10.98
C CYS A 23 -13.04 8.26 -11.64
N HIS A 24 -14.31 8.22 -11.21
CA HIS A 24 -15.35 9.08 -11.75
C HIS A 24 -15.05 10.57 -11.54
N GLU A 25 -14.54 10.95 -10.38
CA GLU A 25 -14.20 12.35 -10.06
C GLU A 25 -13.08 12.90 -10.96
N VAL A 26 -12.13 12.06 -11.39
CA VAL A 26 -11.01 12.49 -12.27
C VAL A 26 -11.21 12.12 -13.74
N GLY A 27 -12.38 11.60 -14.13
CA GLY A 27 -12.71 11.29 -15.52
C GLY A 27 -12.08 9.97 -16.04
N ILE A 28 -11.63 9.06 -15.16
CA ILE A 28 -11.16 7.74 -15.55
C ILE A 28 -12.35 6.78 -15.61
N THR A 29 -12.54 6.14 -16.78
CA THR A 29 -13.50 5.03 -16.91
C THR A 29 -13.06 3.85 -16.05
N SER A 30 -13.99 3.25 -15.29
CA SER A 30 -13.68 2.12 -14.44
C SER A 30 -14.56 0.90 -14.71
N VAL A 31 -13.96 -0.29 -14.64
CA VAL A 31 -14.61 -1.59 -14.83
C VAL A 31 -14.48 -2.41 -13.56
N ARG A 32 -15.56 -3.05 -13.14
CA ARG A 32 -15.59 -3.86 -11.93
C ARG A 32 -15.96 -5.30 -12.25
N GLU A 33 -15.11 -6.23 -11.87
CA GLU A 33 -15.30 -7.68 -11.94
C GLU A 33 -15.50 -8.22 -10.52
N ASP A 34 -16.76 -8.40 -10.10
CA ASP A 34 -17.08 -8.95 -8.79
C ASP A 34 -17.31 -10.47 -8.92
N LEU A 35 -16.49 -11.24 -8.23
CA LEU A 35 -16.58 -12.70 -8.16
C LEU A 35 -17.13 -13.12 -6.80
N PRO A 36 -18.02 -14.14 -6.74
CA PRO A 36 -18.61 -14.60 -5.49
C PRO A 36 -17.56 -15.20 -4.56
N ALA A 37 -17.88 -15.31 -3.27
CA ALA A 37 -17.02 -15.95 -2.26
C ALA A 37 -16.71 -17.44 -2.58
N SER A 38 -17.54 -18.07 -3.40
CA SER A 38 -17.34 -19.44 -3.90
C SER A 38 -16.48 -19.56 -5.13
N ALA A 39 -15.94 -18.42 -5.65
CA ALA A 39 -15.10 -18.42 -6.84
C ALA A 39 -13.87 -19.29 -6.65
N THR A 40 -13.51 -20.02 -7.70
CA THR A 40 -12.31 -20.84 -7.76
C THR A 40 -11.10 -20.01 -8.19
N GLN A 41 -9.90 -20.56 -8.03
CA GLN A 41 -8.68 -19.95 -8.60
C GLN A 41 -8.83 -19.74 -10.11
N GLN A 42 -9.47 -20.67 -10.84
CA GLN A 42 -9.67 -20.57 -12.28
C GLN A 42 -10.58 -19.38 -12.65
N ASP A 43 -11.64 -19.11 -11.88
CA ASP A 43 -12.52 -17.95 -12.11
C ASP A 43 -11.73 -16.64 -11.98
N VAL A 44 -10.81 -16.54 -10.99
CA VAL A 44 -9.93 -15.39 -10.84
C VAL A 44 -8.98 -15.26 -12.02
N MET A 45 -8.37 -16.37 -12.46
CA MET A 45 -7.46 -16.37 -13.61
C MET A 45 -8.18 -15.98 -14.91
N ASP A 46 -9.42 -16.43 -15.10
CA ASP A 46 -10.24 -16.08 -16.27
C ASP A 46 -10.58 -14.58 -16.29
N ALA A 47 -10.88 -13.98 -15.13
CA ALA A 47 -11.06 -12.53 -15.02
C ALA A 47 -9.78 -11.75 -15.36
N ILE A 48 -8.63 -12.23 -14.90
CA ILE A 48 -7.31 -11.66 -15.23
C ILE A 48 -7.05 -11.74 -16.73
N VAL A 49 -7.30 -12.89 -17.37
CA VAL A 49 -7.14 -13.07 -18.81
C VAL A 49 -8.01 -12.10 -19.59
N ARG A 50 -9.27 -11.90 -19.17
CA ARG A 50 -10.17 -10.91 -19.83
C ARG A 50 -9.60 -9.50 -19.75
N LEU A 51 -9.18 -9.03 -18.58
CA LEU A 51 -8.63 -7.68 -18.42
C LEU A 51 -7.26 -7.51 -19.09
N ASN A 52 -6.43 -8.55 -19.11
CA ASN A 52 -5.18 -8.54 -19.88
C ASN A 52 -5.45 -8.34 -21.38
N ALA A 53 -6.48 -8.99 -21.93
CA ALA A 53 -6.82 -8.93 -23.34
C ALA A 53 -7.60 -7.67 -23.73
N ASP A 54 -8.22 -6.96 -22.79
CA ASP A 54 -9.05 -5.79 -23.08
C ASP A 54 -8.17 -4.55 -23.39
N PRO A 55 -8.18 -4.05 -24.65
CA PRO A 55 -7.40 -2.86 -25.01
C PRO A 55 -7.92 -1.57 -24.36
N ALA A 56 -9.17 -1.54 -23.89
CA ALA A 56 -9.73 -0.39 -23.19
C ALA A 56 -9.31 -0.34 -21.70
N CYS A 57 -8.79 -1.45 -21.17
CA CYS A 57 -8.27 -1.51 -19.79
C CYS A 57 -6.79 -1.12 -19.78
N THR A 58 -6.49 0.11 -19.41
CA THR A 58 -5.11 0.63 -19.25
C THR A 58 -4.36 -0.06 -18.11
N GLY A 59 -5.02 -0.27 -17.00
CA GLY A 59 -4.46 -0.96 -15.82
C GLY A 59 -5.56 -1.46 -14.92
N TYR A 60 -5.25 -2.47 -14.12
CA TYR A 60 -6.20 -3.03 -13.17
C TYR A 60 -5.50 -3.60 -11.94
N ILE A 61 -6.30 -3.94 -10.95
CA ILE A 61 -5.85 -4.57 -9.71
C ILE A 61 -6.67 -5.82 -9.39
N VAL A 62 -6.05 -6.75 -8.69
CA VAL A 62 -6.73 -7.79 -7.91
C VAL A 62 -6.78 -7.32 -6.46
N GLN A 63 -7.99 -7.05 -5.95
CA GLN A 63 -8.14 -6.56 -4.57
C GLN A 63 -7.74 -7.63 -3.56
N LEU A 64 -6.71 -7.35 -2.78
CA LEU A 64 -6.23 -8.21 -1.71
C LEU A 64 -6.84 -7.82 -0.34
N PRO A 65 -6.94 -8.77 0.60
CA PRO A 65 -6.59 -10.19 0.46
C PRO A 65 -7.65 -10.98 -0.32
N LEU A 66 -7.23 -12.01 -1.03
CA LEU A 66 -8.15 -13.00 -1.59
C LEU A 66 -8.70 -13.91 -0.48
N PRO A 67 -9.91 -14.51 -0.65
CA PRO A 67 -10.44 -15.54 0.23
C PRO A 67 -9.47 -16.69 0.46
N LYS A 68 -9.56 -17.33 1.64
CA LYS A 68 -8.75 -18.51 1.97
C LYS A 68 -8.89 -19.60 0.91
N GLY A 69 -7.75 -20.18 0.51
CA GLY A 69 -7.70 -21.26 -0.48
C GLY A 69 -7.36 -20.76 -1.89
N LEU A 70 -7.43 -19.46 -2.14
CA LEU A 70 -6.96 -18.85 -3.39
C LEU A 70 -5.49 -18.40 -3.25
N ASP A 71 -4.72 -18.59 -4.32
CA ASP A 71 -3.32 -18.18 -4.38
C ASP A 71 -3.21 -16.74 -4.91
N SER A 72 -2.97 -15.82 -3.98
CA SER A 72 -2.78 -14.40 -4.31
C SER A 72 -1.51 -14.15 -5.14
N ASN A 73 -0.44 -14.94 -4.92
CA ASN A 73 0.80 -14.75 -5.67
C ASN A 73 0.61 -15.16 -7.13
N ALA A 74 -0.02 -16.31 -7.37
CA ALA A 74 -0.36 -16.75 -8.72
C ALA A 74 -1.26 -15.73 -9.45
N ALA A 75 -2.23 -15.14 -8.73
CA ALA A 75 -3.08 -14.10 -9.30
C ALA A 75 -2.29 -12.83 -9.67
N LEU A 76 -1.41 -12.35 -8.79
CA LEU A 76 -0.57 -11.17 -9.07
C LEU A 76 0.40 -11.43 -10.23
N GLU A 77 1.00 -12.61 -10.30
CA GLU A 77 1.95 -12.99 -11.38
C GLU A 77 1.28 -13.13 -12.74
N ALA A 78 -0.03 -13.41 -12.78
CA ALA A 78 -0.78 -13.54 -14.02
C ALA A 78 -1.23 -12.20 -14.65
N ILE A 79 -1.13 -11.10 -13.90
CA ILE A 79 -1.39 -9.74 -14.42
C ILE A 79 -0.34 -9.42 -15.50
N ASP A 80 -0.74 -8.81 -16.61
CA ASP A 80 0.25 -8.21 -17.53
C ASP A 80 1.01 -7.11 -16.78
N PRO A 81 2.34 -7.20 -16.60
CA PRO A 81 3.10 -6.21 -15.83
C PRO A 81 2.93 -4.77 -16.33
N ARG A 82 2.56 -4.58 -17.61
CA ARG A 82 2.24 -3.26 -18.18
C ARG A 82 0.87 -2.73 -17.72
N LYS A 83 -0.01 -3.62 -17.20
CA LYS A 83 -1.35 -3.30 -16.70
C LYS A 83 -1.46 -3.40 -15.18
N ASP A 84 -0.36 -3.68 -14.48
CA ASP A 84 -0.29 -3.76 -13.03
C ASP A 84 -0.40 -2.36 -12.41
N ALA A 85 -1.62 -1.91 -12.17
CA ALA A 85 -1.86 -0.58 -11.61
C ALA A 85 -1.46 -0.45 -10.13
N ASP A 86 -1.36 -1.57 -9.39
CA ASP A 86 -0.99 -1.56 -7.96
C ASP A 86 0.53 -1.63 -7.72
N GLY A 87 1.31 -1.94 -8.78
CA GLY A 87 2.77 -2.02 -8.73
C GLY A 87 3.29 -3.23 -7.94
N LEU A 88 2.52 -4.31 -7.84
CA LEU A 88 2.86 -5.49 -7.04
C LEU A 88 3.30 -6.71 -7.86
N HIS A 89 3.25 -6.62 -9.20
CA HIS A 89 3.73 -7.68 -10.07
C HIS A 89 5.22 -7.93 -9.84
N PRO A 90 5.70 -9.19 -9.79
CA PRO A 90 7.11 -9.51 -9.54
C PRO A 90 8.09 -8.78 -10.47
N THR A 91 7.75 -8.61 -11.75
CA THR A 91 8.55 -7.84 -12.71
C THR A 91 8.70 -6.38 -12.28
N ASN A 92 7.62 -5.72 -11.86
CA ASN A 92 7.63 -4.31 -11.44
C ASN A 92 8.36 -4.12 -10.11
N LEU A 93 8.18 -5.05 -9.18
CA LEU A 93 8.98 -5.07 -7.95
C LEU A 93 10.48 -5.29 -8.24
N GLY A 94 10.81 -6.13 -9.23
CA GLY A 94 12.20 -6.30 -9.69
C GLY A 94 12.77 -5.01 -10.28
N ARG A 95 11.99 -4.29 -11.09
CA ARG A 95 12.37 -2.97 -11.63
C ARG A 95 12.55 -1.93 -10.54
N LEU A 96 11.70 -1.93 -9.50
CA LEU A 96 11.89 -1.08 -8.32
C LEU A 96 13.25 -1.33 -7.65
N VAL A 97 13.68 -2.59 -7.51
CA VAL A 97 15.00 -2.94 -6.97
C VAL A 97 16.13 -2.39 -7.85
N LEU A 98 15.96 -2.43 -9.17
CA LEU A 98 16.96 -1.95 -10.13
C LEU A 98 16.94 -0.42 -10.33
N GLY A 99 15.92 0.25 -9.82
CA GLY A 99 15.70 1.68 -10.04
C GLY A 99 15.23 2.02 -11.47
N GLU A 100 14.60 1.05 -12.15
CA GLU A 100 14.05 1.22 -13.49
C GLU A 100 12.60 1.73 -13.47
N PRO A 101 12.15 2.46 -14.51
CA PRO A 101 10.76 2.91 -14.61
C PRO A 101 9.78 1.73 -14.61
N ALA A 102 8.79 1.79 -13.73
CA ALA A 102 7.68 0.85 -13.64
C ALA A 102 6.60 1.42 -12.72
N PRO A 103 5.36 0.89 -12.75
CA PRO A 103 4.37 1.20 -11.74
C PRO A 103 4.90 0.91 -10.34
N LEU A 104 4.86 1.91 -9.48
CA LEU A 104 5.32 1.78 -8.09
C LEU A 104 4.17 1.28 -7.21
N PRO A 105 4.46 0.46 -6.17
CA PRO A 105 3.45 0.05 -5.21
C PRO A 105 2.71 1.25 -4.62
N CYS A 106 1.37 1.26 -4.76
CA CYS A 106 0.55 2.45 -4.50
C CYS A 106 0.68 2.98 -3.08
N THR A 107 0.60 2.12 -2.05
CA THR A 107 0.72 2.57 -0.66
C THR A 107 2.13 3.10 -0.34
N PRO A 108 3.22 2.41 -0.70
CA PRO A 108 4.58 2.96 -0.58
C PRO A 108 4.78 4.30 -1.29
N ARG A 109 4.33 4.43 -2.54
CA ARG A 109 4.37 5.69 -3.30
C ARG A 109 3.59 6.79 -2.56
N GLY A 110 2.38 6.46 -2.08
CA GLY A 110 1.53 7.38 -1.33
C GLY A 110 2.16 7.85 -0.01
N ILE A 111 2.89 6.99 0.67
CA ILE A 111 3.64 7.34 1.89
C ILE A 111 4.74 8.36 1.56
N VAL A 112 5.52 8.14 0.51
CA VAL A 112 6.59 9.07 0.10
C VAL A 112 6.01 10.42 -0.30
N GLU A 113 4.94 10.44 -1.11
CA GLU A 113 4.29 11.69 -1.53
C GLU A 113 3.65 12.43 -0.34
N LEU A 114 3.10 11.71 0.63
CA LEU A 114 2.56 12.31 1.85
C LEU A 114 3.65 12.97 2.69
N LEU A 115 4.79 12.30 2.88
CA LEU A 115 5.94 12.85 3.60
C LEU A 115 6.44 14.13 2.91
N ARG A 116 6.55 14.12 1.58
CA ARG A 116 6.97 15.28 0.77
C ARG A 116 5.99 16.45 0.89
N ALA A 117 4.68 16.16 0.81
CA ALA A 117 3.64 17.18 0.87
C ALA A 117 3.58 17.94 2.20
N TYR A 118 4.10 17.33 3.26
CA TYR A 118 4.18 17.92 4.60
C TYR A 118 5.61 18.30 5.01
N ASP A 119 6.54 18.39 4.04
CA ASP A 119 7.92 18.79 4.26
C ASP A 119 8.66 17.95 5.32
N VAL A 120 8.26 16.67 5.47
CA VAL A 120 8.99 15.72 6.32
C VAL A 120 10.26 15.29 5.61
N ASN A 121 11.42 15.61 6.20
CA ASN A 121 12.71 15.29 5.60
C ASN A 121 12.92 13.76 5.54
N ILE A 122 13.13 13.23 4.33
CA ILE A 122 13.42 11.81 4.08
C ILE A 122 14.93 11.60 3.88
N ASP A 123 15.62 12.57 3.26
CA ASP A 123 17.03 12.48 2.92
C ASP A 123 17.89 12.33 4.17
N GLY A 124 18.63 11.23 4.26
CA GLY A 124 19.46 10.87 5.40
C GLY A 124 18.69 10.42 6.66
N ALA A 125 17.34 10.36 6.61
CA ALA A 125 16.54 10.00 7.78
C ALA A 125 16.68 8.52 8.16
N GLU A 126 16.65 8.23 9.47
CA GLU A 126 16.47 6.89 10.02
C GLU A 126 14.97 6.54 9.98
N VAL A 127 14.60 5.55 9.17
CA VAL A 127 13.21 5.11 9.01
C VAL A 127 13.04 3.71 9.60
N CYS A 128 12.07 3.55 10.51
CA CYS A 128 11.66 2.25 11.03
C CYS A 128 10.31 1.84 10.45
N ILE A 129 10.27 0.76 9.68
CA ILE A 129 9.05 0.17 9.15
C ILE A 129 8.70 -1.04 10.01
N VAL A 130 7.55 -1.03 10.67
CA VAL A 130 7.05 -2.14 11.48
C VAL A 130 6.02 -2.93 10.68
N GLY A 131 6.44 -4.06 10.13
CA GLY A 131 5.66 -4.90 9.23
C GLY A 131 6.42 -5.20 7.94
N ARG A 132 6.35 -6.43 7.44
CA ARG A 132 7.06 -6.90 6.23
C ARG A 132 6.13 -7.48 5.17
N GLY A 133 4.91 -6.98 5.11
CA GLY A 133 3.93 -7.35 4.08
C GLY A 133 4.40 -6.97 2.68
N VAL A 134 3.90 -7.70 1.67
CA VAL A 134 4.26 -7.47 0.26
C VAL A 134 3.66 -6.17 -0.29
N THR A 135 2.56 -5.71 0.28
CA THR A 135 1.86 -4.51 -0.17
C THR A 135 2.47 -3.21 0.36
N VAL A 136 3.13 -3.26 1.53
CA VAL A 136 3.66 -2.05 2.18
C VAL A 136 5.11 -2.24 2.62
N GLY A 137 5.36 -3.06 3.64
CA GLY A 137 6.63 -3.01 4.37
C GLY A 137 7.85 -3.30 3.51
N ARG A 138 7.83 -4.39 2.72
CA ARG A 138 8.96 -4.73 1.84
C ARG A 138 9.18 -3.71 0.72
N PRO A 139 8.17 -3.38 -0.09
CA PRO A 139 8.38 -2.43 -1.18
C PRO A 139 8.67 -1.00 -0.71
N LEU A 140 8.13 -0.59 0.44
CA LEU A 140 8.45 0.72 1.01
C LEU A 140 9.93 0.85 1.38
N GLY A 141 10.52 -0.21 1.96
CA GLY A 141 11.95 -0.21 2.26
C GLY A 141 12.81 -0.06 1.01
N LEU A 142 12.43 -0.71 -0.09
CA LEU A 142 13.11 -0.56 -1.37
C LEU A 142 12.95 0.85 -1.94
N LEU A 143 11.75 1.43 -1.85
CA LEU A 143 11.46 2.77 -2.35
C LEU A 143 12.24 3.85 -1.60
N LEU A 144 12.25 3.79 -0.26
CA LEU A 144 12.91 4.78 0.60
C LEU A 144 14.45 4.73 0.51
N THR A 145 15.03 3.59 0.13
CA THR A 145 16.49 3.43 -0.04
C THR A 145 16.99 3.83 -1.42
N ARG A 146 16.11 4.25 -2.35
CA ARG A 146 16.54 4.80 -3.64
C ARG A 146 17.34 6.09 -3.40
N ARG A 147 18.22 6.43 -4.37
CA ARG A 147 19.02 7.67 -4.30
C ARG A 147 18.18 8.95 -4.24
N SER A 148 16.95 8.92 -4.77
CA SER A 148 16.02 10.04 -4.74
C SER A 148 15.40 10.29 -3.37
N GLU A 149 15.21 9.25 -2.57
CA GLU A 149 14.70 9.30 -1.19
C GLU A 149 15.84 9.28 -0.17
N ASN A 150 16.88 8.47 -0.40
CA ASN A 150 18.14 8.42 0.32
C ASN A 150 18.03 8.20 1.84
N ALA A 151 17.02 7.43 2.29
CA ALA A 151 16.85 7.11 3.70
C ALA A 151 17.63 5.86 4.13
N THR A 152 17.91 5.74 5.42
CA THR A 152 18.35 4.50 6.06
C THR A 152 17.14 3.78 6.63
N VAL A 153 16.90 2.53 6.24
CA VAL A 153 15.68 1.80 6.61
C VAL A 153 15.97 0.59 7.49
N THR A 154 15.28 0.52 8.62
CA THR A 154 15.18 -0.70 9.44
C THR A 154 13.80 -1.31 9.26
N LEU A 155 13.73 -2.54 8.73
CA LEU A 155 12.50 -3.29 8.55
C LEU A 155 12.29 -4.27 9.71
N CYS A 156 11.34 -3.96 10.59
CA CYS A 156 11.01 -4.75 11.77
C CYS A 156 9.83 -5.71 11.53
N HIS A 157 9.81 -6.81 12.24
CA HIS A 157 8.78 -7.84 12.17
C HIS A 157 8.71 -8.66 13.47
N THR A 158 7.81 -9.63 13.56
CA THR A 158 7.58 -10.46 14.76
C THR A 158 8.82 -11.19 15.29
N GLY A 159 9.83 -11.41 14.47
CA GLY A 159 11.12 -12.01 14.90
C GLY A 159 12.19 -10.97 15.26
N THR A 160 11.90 -9.67 15.19
CA THR A 160 12.86 -8.60 15.55
C THR A 160 13.06 -8.57 17.06
N LYS A 161 14.32 -8.66 17.48
CA LYS A 161 14.69 -8.50 18.90
C LYS A 161 14.71 -7.01 19.23
N ASP A 162 14.21 -6.68 20.42
CA ASP A 162 14.18 -5.30 20.93
C ASP A 162 13.66 -4.28 19.90
N MET A 163 12.46 -4.54 19.39
CA MET A 163 11.81 -3.69 18.40
C MET A 163 11.66 -2.25 18.86
N ALA A 164 11.44 -2.04 20.17
CA ALA A 164 11.30 -0.71 20.75
C ALA A 164 12.54 0.16 20.54
N SER A 165 13.75 -0.41 20.64
CA SER A 165 14.99 0.34 20.39
C SER A 165 15.14 0.78 18.94
N HIS A 166 14.67 -0.02 18.00
CA HIS A 166 14.67 0.35 16.57
C HIS A 166 13.70 1.48 16.29
N ILE A 167 12.49 1.43 16.86
CA ILE A 167 11.49 2.50 16.73
C ILE A 167 11.99 3.79 17.37
N LYS A 168 12.55 3.70 18.58
CA LYS A 168 12.96 4.89 19.40
C LYS A 168 14.06 5.74 18.78
N ARG A 169 14.88 5.18 17.89
CA ARG A 169 15.92 5.96 17.20
C ARG A 169 15.46 6.56 15.88
N ALA A 170 14.31 6.13 15.35
CA ALA A 170 13.83 6.50 14.04
C ALA A 170 13.28 7.94 14.01
N ASP A 171 13.61 8.66 12.93
CA ASP A 171 13.05 9.96 12.58
C ASP A 171 11.65 9.81 11.99
N ILE A 172 11.43 8.70 11.28
CA ILE A 172 10.16 8.35 10.65
C ILE A 172 9.80 6.92 11.06
N VAL A 173 8.58 6.72 11.55
CA VAL A 173 8.04 5.40 11.89
C VAL A 173 6.82 5.10 11.04
N VAL A 174 6.84 3.95 10.35
CA VAL A 174 5.71 3.45 9.55
C VAL A 174 5.15 2.19 10.21
N ALA A 175 3.97 2.31 10.78
CA ALA A 175 3.28 1.22 11.47
C ALA A 175 2.39 0.45 10.47
N ALA A 176 2.78 -0.77 10.10
CA ALA A 176 2.13 -1.60 9.09
C ALA A 176 2.07 -3.08 9.49
N ALA A 177 1.84 -3.34 10.78
CA ALA A 177 1.77 -4.68 11.37
C ALA A 177 0.34 -5.26 11.42
N GLY A 178 -0.69 -4.40 11.38
CA GLY A 178 -2.09 -4.78 11.56
C GLY A 178 -2.41 -5.25 12.98
N VAL A 179 -1.75 -4.65 13.98
CA VAL A 179 -1.96 -4.95 15.41
C VAL A 179 -2.35 -3.64 16.13
N PRO A 180 -3.60 -3.53 16.60
CA PRO A 180 -4.12 -2.29 17.16
C PRO A 180 -3.29 -1.77 18.31
N HIS A 181 -2.96 -0.48 18.25
CA HIS A 181 -2.28 0.26 19.32
C HIS A 181 -1.01 -0.44 19.83
N PHE A 182 -0.33 -1.17 18.95
CA PHE A 182 0.89 -1.91 19.25
C PHE A 182 2.06 -0.96 19.60
N ILE A 183 2.19 0.14 18.85
CA ILE A 183 3.25 1.13 19.06
C ILE A 183 2.79 2.14 20.11
N LYS A 184 3.58 2.27 21.19
CA LYS A 184 3.28 3.11 22.35
C LYS A 184 4.12 4.39 22.37
N PRO A 185 3.68 5.44 23.07
CA PRO A 185 4.40 6.72 23.14
C PRO A 185 5.85 6.62 23.63
N ASP A 186 6.13 5.73 24.57
CA ASP A 186 7.47 5.51 25.15
C ASP A 186 8.44 4.83 24.16
N MET A 187 7.92 4.25 23.08
CA MET A 187 8.70 3.69 21.98
C MET A 187 9.09 4.74 20.93
N ILE A 188 8.52 5.95 20.97
CA ILE A 188 8.69 6.98 19.94
C ILE A 188 9.82 7.95 20.31
N LYS A 189 10.65 8.31 19.32
CA LYS A 189 11.58 9.43 19.42
C LYS A 189 10.77 10.74 19.46
N PRO A 190 10.96 11.61 20.45
CA PRO A 190 10.28 12.90 20.48
C PRO A 190 10.49 13.69 19.17
N GLY A 191 9.39 14.16 18.59
CA GLY A 191 9.43 14.89 17.33
C GLY A 191 9.46 14.03 16.06
N ALA A 192 9.45 12.70 16.17
CA ALA A 192 9.40 11.80 14.99
C ALA A 192 8.12 11.98 14.17
N ALA A 193 8.21 11.72 12.87
CA ALA A 193 7.06 11.61 11.98
C ALA A 193 6.49 10.17 12.03
N LEU A 194 5.18 10.06 12.19
CA LEU A 194 4.50 8.77 12.34
C LEU A 194 3.48 8.56 11.23
N LEU A 195 3.49 7.37 10.61
CA LEU A 195 2.49 6.97 9.63
C LEU A 195 1.78 5.71 10.11
N ASP A 196 0.48 5.82 10.36
CA ASP A 196 -0.37 4.71 10.76
C ASP A 196 -1.00 4.09 9.50
N VAL A 197 -0.52 2.90 9.14
CA VAL A 197 -0.92 2.20 7.91
C VAL A 197 -1.68 0.92 8.22
N GLY A 198 -1.40 0.30 9.36
CA GLY A 198 -2.08 -0.90 9.81
C GLY A 198 -3.58 -0.65 10.01
N ILE A 199 -4.39 -1.63 9.63
CA ILE A 199 -5.85 -1.55 9.74
C ILE A 199 -6.37 -2.77 10.48
N THR A 200 -7.04 -2.55 11.59
CA THR A 200 -7.84 -3.57 12.27
C THR A 200 -9.29 -3.11 12.33
N ARG A 201 -10.20 -3.96 11.83
CA ARG A 201 -11.63 -3.72 11.96
C ARG A 201 -12.14 -4.22 13.29
N THR A 202 -12.95 -3.37 13.92
CA THR A 202 -13.69 -3.71 15.15
C THR A 202 -15.14 -3.26 15.01
N ASP A 203 -15.99 -3.67 15.90
CA ASP A 203 -17.40 -3.21 15.95
C ASP A 203 -17.49 -1.70 16.18
N ALA A 204 -16.47 -1.09 16.80
CA ALA A 204 -16.39 0.35 17.04
C ALA A 204 -15.79 1.14 15.86
N GLY A 205 -15.33 0.47 14.80
CA GLY A 205 -14.71 1.12 13.64
C GLY A 205 -13.32 0.59 13.30
N LEU A 206 -12.55 1.41 12.60
CA LEU A 206 -11.20 1.08 12.18
C LEU A 206 -10.19 1.56 13.24
N LEU A 207 -9.29 0.69 13.62
CA LEU A 207 -8.16 1.00 14.51
C LEU A 207 -6.84 0.87 13.74
N GLY A 208 -5.93 1.80 14.00
CA GLY A 208 -4.55 1.77 13.53
C GLY A 208 -3.62 1.03 14.50
N ASP A 209 -2.37 0.91 14.10
CA ASP A 209 -1.31 0.26 14.89
C ASP A 209 -0.70 1.20 15.95
N LEU A 210 -0.85 2.53 15.78
CA LEU A 210 -0.37 3.52 16.75
C LEU A 210 -1.36 3.69 17.90
N ASP A 211 -0.84 3.75 19.13
CA ASP A 211 -1.62 4.22 20.27
C ASP A 211 -1.94 5.71 20.05
N PRO A 212 -3.20 6.16 20.25
CA PRO A 212 -3.57 7.57 20.08
C PRO A 212 -2.69 8.56 20.87
N ALA A 213 -2.17 8.16 22.02
CA ALA A 213 -1.27 8.99 22.82
C ALA A 213 0.10 9.23 22.14
N CYS A 214 0.45 8.50 21.08
CA CYS A 214 1.65 8.79 20.29
C CYS A 214 1.61 10.21 19.69
N ALA A 215 0.43 10.78 19.47
CA ALA A 215 0.26 12.14 18.97
C ALA A 215 0.84 13.21 19.89
N GLU A 216 0.98 12.92 21.19
CA GLU A 216 1.56 13.85 22.18
C GLU A 216 3.10 13.93 22.08
N VAL A 217 3.73 12.92 21.46
CA VAL A 217 5.19 12.78 21.34
C VAL A 217 5.67 13.08 19.93
N ALA A 218 4.82 12.80 18.93
CA ALA A 218 5.14 12.97 17.51
C ALA A 218 5.28 14.45 17.13
N GLY A 219 6.18 14.73 16.19
CA GLY A 219 6.25 16.03 15.52
C GLY A 219 5.23 16.16 14.38
N TRP A 220 4.86 15.04 13.78
CA TRP A 220 3.86 14.94 12.74
C TRP A 220 3.25 13.53 12.72
N ILE A 221 2.00 13.41 12.34
CA ILE A 221 1.30 12.12 12.27
C ILE A 221 0.31 12.05 11.11
N ALA A 222 0.38 10.97 10.33
CA ALA A 222 -0.66 10.55 9.41
C ALA A 222 -1.51 9.49 10.11
N PRO A 223 -2.74 9.82 10.55
CA PRO A 223 -3.55 8.93 11.37
C PRO A 223 -4.25 7.83 10.55
N MET A 224 -4.75 6.83 11.24
CA MET A 224 -5.69 5.85 10.70
C MET A 224 -7.03 5.98 11.43
N PRO A 225 -8.15 6.27 10.71
CA PRO A 225 -8.26 6.55 9.26
C PRO A 225 -7.83 7.96 8.85
N GLY A 226 -7.74 8.21 7.54
CA GLY A 226 -7.62 9.54 6.95
C GLY A 226 -6.21 9.97 6.52
N GLY A 227 -5.17 9.19 6.88
CA GLY A 227 -3.78 9.45 6.46
C GLY A 227 -3.42 8.77 5.13
N THR A 228 -2.80 7.60 5.20
CA THR A 228 -2.22 6.88 4.06
C THR A 228 -3.26 6.31 3.08
N GLY A 229 -4.45 5.94 3.57
CA GLY A 229 -5.49 5.32 2.73
C GLY A 229 -5.92 6.14 1.52
N PRO A 230 -6.29 7.43 1.65
CA PRO A 230 -6.58 8.32 0.52
C PRO A 230 -5.41 8.43 -0.46
N MET A 231 -4.17 8.50 0.03
CA MET A 231 -2.97 8.57 -0.81
C MET A 231 -2.75 7.30 -1.63
N THR A 232 -3.03 6.12 -1.06
CA THR A 232 -3.00 4.85 -1.81
C THR A 232 -3.92 4.92 -3.03
N ARG A 233 -5.13 5.43 -2.88
CA ARG A 233 -6.09 5.57 -3.98
C ARG A 233 -5.62 6.58 -5.02
N ALA A 234 -5.11 7.73 -4.58
CA ALA A 234 -4.55 8.74 -5.48
C ALA A 234 -3.39 8.18 -6.32
N MET A 235 -2.47 7.42 -5.69
CA MET A 235 -1.34 6.82 -6.41
C MET A 235 -1.76 5.69 -7.35
N LEU A 236 -2.84 4.98 -7.06
CA LEU A 236 -3.42 4.03 -8.00
C LEU A 236 -3.87 4.72 -9.29
N LEU A 237 -4.56 5.85 -9.17
CA LEU A 237 -4.99 6.63 -10.33
C LEU A 237 -3.80 7.25 -11.07
N ALA A 238 -2.80 7.73 -10.34
CA ALA A 238 -1.56 8.23 -10.92
C ALA A 238 -0.84 7.15 -11.74
N ASN A 239 -0.70 5.91 -11.23
CA ASN A 239 -0.11 4.80 -11.98
C ASN A 239 -0.88 4.52 -13.28
N VAL A 240 -2.22 4.61 -13.28
CA VAL A 240 -3.04 4.41 -14.49
C VAL A 240 -2.81 5.53 -15.50
N VAL A 241 -2.70 6.78 -15.06
CA VAL A 241 -2.41 7.93 -15.92
C VAL A 241 -1.00 7.82 -16.49
N ASP A 242 0.00 7.58 -15.65
CA ASP A 242 1.40 7.40 -16.05
C ASP A 242 1.53 6.29 -17.10
N THR A 243 0.81 5.17 -16.93
CA THR A 243 0.77 4.08 -17.92
C THR A 243 0.12 4.53 -19.23
N ALA A 244 -1.00 5.26 -19.17
CA ALA A 244 -1.71 5.75 -20.36
C ALA A 244 -0.87 6.73 -21.18
N GLU A 245 -0.06 7.54 -20.51
CA GLU A 245 0.84 8.52 -21.11
C GLU A 245 2.17 7.94 -21.57
N GLY A 246 2.45 6.66 -21.28
CA GLY A 246 3.71 6.00 -21.62
C GLY A 246 4.91 6.48 -20.79
N ASN A 247 4.69 6.94 -19.57
CA ASN A 247 5.72 7.42 -18.65
C ASN A 247 6.38 6.27 -17.85
N LEU A 248 5.89 5.02 -17.97
CA LEU A 248 6.32 3.85 -17.20
C LEU A 248 6.81 2.71 -18.09
#